data_ef2b9b77a351905b3abb638217708e9a
#
_entry.id   ef2b9b77a351905b3abb638217708e9a
#
_cell.length_a   1.000
_cell.length_b   1.000
_cell.length_c   1.000
_cell.angle_alpha   90.00
_cell.angle_beta   90.00
_cell.angle_gamma   90.00
#
_symmetry.space_group_name_H-M   'P 1'
#
loop_
_entity.id
_entity.type
_entity.pdbx_description
1 polymer ?
#
loop_
_entity_poly.entity_id
_entity_poly.type
_entity_poly.pdbx_seq_one_letter_code
_entity_poly.pdbx_strand_id
1 'polypeptide(L)'
;MKDLNIFIKNIDKDPLLIGKGPSFDYIEKILPSKYTTIALNHVVENTKCDAVSIIDIDVVRDCPEAVYNNAKSIIIPWHPHDKDNDYKPSNKNILDYANEIDIIDKMIKEGRLYAYNASSAKVYSLDNNPNLPNYDVYINNGDSIFGILAVNNIKTIYSLGIDGGTVYSNGFSKYTPCGNGRNFDESLNAIKNIETKSGSKLIRIGELEEIKVFVGCSEAELVPTKVLEYSIKKNTNNPASIIPLFQCDTKHRVPQNPQCRPRTPFSFQRFFIPSLTSGKAFYFDSDMLVFKDMAELLSYDFEGYDALSCKDMNIYGHWKGSEYAVLMLDCDNIKWDINSIIDDLDSGKLTYEKLMFDFAMAKVNPVFDPLWNSLDTYEENKTANLHYTNMNTQPWRHNGSPYMNLWFKYLKEAVDNNILSKELVVSHGQKGYIRKFK
;
A
#
# COMPACT_ATOMS: atom_id res chain seq x y z
N MET A 1 -17.11 -7.11 27.78
CA MET A 1 -15.63 -7.00 27.77
C MET A 1 -15.01 -8.38 27.60
N LYS A 2 -13.95 -8.51 26.79
CA LYS A 2 -13.23 -9.75 26.50
C LYS A 2 -11.76 -9.64 26.91
N ASP A 3 -11.12 -10.78 27.12
CA ASP A 3 -9.68 -10.92 27.30
C ASP A 3 -8.94 -10.62 25.97
N LEU A 4 -7.86 -9.83 26.02
CA LEU A 4 -7.06 -9.44 24.86
C LEU A 4 -6.46 -10.65 24.13
N ASN A 5 -6.13 -11.73 24.81
CA ASN A 5 -5.64 -12.96 24.17
C ASN A 5 -6.63 -13.53 23.15
N ILE A 6 -7.94 -13.29 23.32
CA ILE A 6 -8.95 -13.71 22.34
C ILE A 6 -8.78 -12.95 21.03
N PHE A 7 -8.50 -11.64 21.09
CA PHE A 7 -8.21 -10.84 19.87
C PHE A 7 -6.93 -11.34 19.20
N ILE A 8 -5.85 -11.51 19.98
CA ILE A 8 -4.54 -11.92 19.45
C ILE A 8 -4.60 -13.29 18.76
N LYS A 9 -5.32 -14.26 19.35
CA LYS A 9 -5.51 -15.60 18.76
C LYS A 9 -6.29 -15.58 17.44
N ASN A 10 -7.06 -14.55 17.19
CA ASN A 10 -7.86 -14.39 15.97
C ASN A 10 -7.15 -13.53 14.90
N ILE A 11 -5.90 -13.14 15.12
CA ILE A 11 -5.08 -12.48 14.11
C ILE A 11 -4.72 -13.52 13.04
N ASP A 12 -5.25 -13.35 11.84
CA ASP A 12 -5.08 -14.25 10.69
C ASP A 12 -4.16 -13.69 9.61
N LYS A 13 -3.77 -12.42 9.74
CA LYS A 13 -2.87 -11.66 8.86
C LYS A 13 -1.80 -10.97 9.68
N ASP A 14 -0.67 -10.65 9.05
CA ASP A 14 0.36 -9.85 9.73
C ASP A 14 -0.24 -8.55 10.29
N PRO A 15 0.04 -8.17 11.54
CA PRO A 15 -0.44 -6.90 12.10
C PRO A 15 0.22 -5.71 11.42
N LEU A 16 -0.58 -4.64 11.19
CA LEU A 16 -0.13 -3.32 10.82
C LEU A 16 -0.49 -2.32 11.93
N LEU A 17 0.52 -1.82 12.62
CA LEU A 17 0.37 -0.75 13.61
C LEU A 17 0.38 0.60 12.89
N ILE A 18 -0.64 1.43 13.14
CA ILE A 18 -0.80 2.71 12.45
C ILE A 18 -0.72 3.84 13.48
N GLY A 19 0.40 4.57 13.46
CA GLY A 19 0.65 5.76 14.28
C GLY A 19 0.42 7.07 13.51
N LYS A 20 0.77 8.21 14.15
CA LYS A 20 0.56 9.56 13.60
C LYS A 20 1.79 10.16 12.92
N GLY A 21 2.94 9.49 12.91
CA GLY A 21 4.17 9.99 12.31
C GLY A 21 4.07 10.22 10.80
N PRO A 22 5.09 10.85 10.19
CA PRO A 22 5.08 11.24 8.77
C PRO A 22 4.78 10.13 7.79
N SER A 23 5.23 8.90 8.04
CA SER A 23 4.98 7.78 7.13
C SER A 23 3.50 7.35 7.08
N PHE A 24 2.62 7.88 7.94
CA PHE A 24 1.17 7.71 7.79
C PHE A 24 0.68 8.13 6.40
N ASP A 25 1.31 9.11 5.76
CA ASP A 25 0.94 9.60 4.43
C ASP A 25 1.07 8.52 3.34
N TYR A 26 1.75 7.41 3.62
CA TYR A 26 1.79 6.24 2.72
C TYR A 26 0.57 5.32 2.84
N ILE A 27 -0.42 5.63 3.67
CA ILE A 27 -1.60 4.77 3.87
C ILE A 27 -2.35 4.48 2.56
N GLU A 28 -2.40 5.46 1.64
CA GLU A 28 -3.03 5.32 0.34
C GLU A 28 -2.16 4.55 -0.68
N LYS A 29 -0.85 4.41 -0.40
CA LYS A 29 0.10 3.71 -1.26
C LYS A 29 0.22 2.21 -0.96
N ILE A 30 -0.46 1.73 0.06
CA ILE A 30 -0.52 0.31 0.44
C ILE A 30 -1.94 -0.22 0.31
N LEU A 31 -2.14 -1.49 0.62
CA LEU A 31 -3.44 -2.13 0.75
C LEU A 31 -3.67 -2.50 2.23
N PRO A 32 -4.33 -1.65 3.05
CA PRO A 32 -4.52 -1.92 4.49
C PRO A 32 -5.25 -3.23 4.78
N SER A 33 -6.20 -3.63 3.92
CA SER A 33 -6.95 -4.89 4.07
C SER A 33 -6.10 -6.17 3.94
N LYS A 34 -4.85 -6.04 3.51
CA LYS A 34 -3.85 -7.13 3.51
C LYS A 34 -3.42 -7.50 4.93
N TYR A 35 -3.60 -6.62 5.89
CA TYR A 35 -3.13 -6.71 7.27
C TYR A 35 -4.30 -6.81 8.26
N THR A 36 -3.99 -7.25 9.49
CA THR A 36 -4.83 -6.95 10.66
C THR A 36 -4.42 -5.57 11.17
N THR A 37 -5.27 -4.57 10.94
CA THR A 37 -4.93 -3.17 11.22
C THR A 37 -5.21 -2.78 12.65
N ILE A 38 -4.21 -2.19 13.34
CA ILE A 38 -4.34 -1.68 14.71
C ILE A 38 -3.94 -0.19 14.72
N ALA A 39 -4.95 0.67 14.78
CA ALA A 39 -4.72 2.12 14.89
C ALA A 39 -4.32 2.50 16.32
N LEU A 40 -3.44 3.49 16.46
CA LEU A 40 -2.97 3.98 17.76
C LEU A 40 -3.66 5.31 18.13
N ASN A 41 -4.42 5.30 19.23
CA ASN A 41 -5.08 6.50 19.74
C ASN A 41 -5.93 7.20 18.64
N HIS A 42 -5.79 8.51 18.46
CA HIS A 42 -6.57 9.35 17.54
C HIS A 42 -6.37 9.02 16.04
N VAL A 43 -5.51 8.08 15.67
CA VAL A 43 -5.41 7.63 14.26
C VAL A 43 -6.75 7.12 13.73
N VAL A 44 -7.59 6.60 14.61
CA VAL A 44 -8.95 6.12 14.30
C VAL A 44 -9.86 7.18 13.67
N GLU A 45 -9.56 8.47 13.83
CA GLU A 45 -10.31 9.54 13.17
C GLU A 45 -10.12 9.54 11.64
N ASN A 46 -8.94 9.16 11.19
CA ASN A 46 -8.54 9.29 9.79
C ASN A 46 -8.50 7.94 9.05
N THR A 47 -8.72 6.80 9.73
CA THR A 47 -8.70 5.51 9.07
C THR A 47 -9.61 4.48 9.74
N LYS A 48 -10.18 3.58 8.95
CA LYS A 48 -10.88 2.40 9.44
C LYS A 48 -9.87 1.32 9.82
N CYS A 49 -10.12 0.60 10.92
CA CYS A 49 -9.21 -0.42 11.44
C CYS A 49 -9.95 -1.61 12.06
N ASP A 50 -9.23 -2.73 12.20
CA ASP A 50 -9.75 -3.91 12.89
C ASP A 50 -9.78 -3.69 14.40
N ALA A 51 -8.78 -2.95 14.93
CA ALA A 51 -8.80 -2.51 16.31
C ALA A 51 -8.18 -1.12 16.45
N VAL A 52 -8.62 -0.36 17.46
CA VAL A 52 -7.90 0.80 17.96
C VAL A 52 -7.30 0.45 19.32
N SER A 53 -5.98 0.63 19.46
CA SER A 53 -5.29 0.52 20.74
C SER A 53 -5.28 1.88 21.42
N ILE A 54 -5.80 1.94 22.63
CA ILE A 54 -5.98 3.15 23.42
C ILE A 54 -5.36 2.90 24.81
N ILE A 55 -4.44 3.78 25.22
CA ILE A 55 -3.93 3.79 26.60
C ILE A 55 -4.66 4.88 27.41
N ASP A 56 -4.88 6.05 26.78
CA ASP A 56 -5.50 7.21 27.40
C ASP A 56 -7.00 7.23 27.11
N ILE A 57 -7.85 7.20 28.15
CA ILE A 57 -9.32 7.19 27.99
C ILE A 57 -9.83 8.44 27.28
N ASP A 58 -9.05 9.53 27.32
CA ASP A 58 -9.39 10.78 26.67
C ASP A 58 -9.56 10.67 25.17
N VAL A 59 -8.89 9.71 24.51
CA VAL A 59 -9.12 9.42 23.10
C VAL A 59 -10.58 9.08 22.80
N VAL A 60 -11.24 8.32 23.70
CA VAL A 60 -12.66 7.99 23.54
C VAL A 60 -13.55 9.22 23.81
N ARG A 61 -13.16 10.10 24.73
CA ARG A 61 -13.87 11.36 25.01
C ARG A 61 -13.74 12.35 23.85
N ASP A 62 -12.54 12.43 23.25
CA ASP A 62 -12.24 13.38 22.19
C ASP A 62 -12.89 13.02 20.84
N CYS A 63 -12.98 11.71 20.52
CA CYS A 63 -13.50 11.26 19.22
C CYS A 63 -14.40 10.00 19.34
N PRO A 64 -15.48 10.03 20.14
CA PRO A 64 -16.32 8.86 20.42
C PRO A 64 -16.92 8.24 19.14
N GLU A 65 -17.41 9.06 18.23
CA GLU A 65 -18.00 8.64 16.96
C GLU A 65 -16.98 7.94 16.07
N ALA A 66 -15.75 8.44 15.98
CA ALA A 66 -14.70 7.82 15.19
C ALA A 66 -14.29 6.47 15.79
N VAL A 67 -14.13 6.39 17.10
CA VAL A 67 -13.84 5.13 17.82
C VAL A 67 -14.92 4.08 17.52
N TYR A 68 -16.19 4.45 17.57
CA TYR A 68 -17.29 3.52 17.34
C TYR A 68 -17.43 3.08 15.87
N ASN A 69 -17.32 4.05 14.93
CA ASN A 69 -17.65 3.81 13.53
C ASN A 69 -16.45 3.30 12.70
N ASN A 70 -15.22 3.68 13.07
CA ASN A 70 -14.02 3.36 12.31
C ASN A 70 -13.23 2.17 12.85
N ALA A 71 -13.36 1.82 14.14
CA ALA A 71 -12.71 0.64 14.71
C ALA A 71 -13.71 -0.50 14.89
N LYS A 72 -13.37 -1.72 14.42
CA LYS A 72 -14.18 -2.91 14.72
C LYS A 72 -14.10 -3.28 16.19
N SER A 73 -12.99 -2.94 16.86
CA SER A 73 -12.76 -3.27 18.28
C SER A 73 -11.91 -2.21 18.97
N ILE A 74 -11.98 -2.16 20.30
CA ILE A 74 -11.05 -1.39 21.16
C ILE A 74 -10.15 -2.38 21.92
N ILE A 75 -8.86 -2.04 22.01
CA ILE A 75 -7.86 -2.64 22.89
C ILE A 75 -7.48 -1.59 23.94
N ILE A 76 -7.69 -1.86 25.21
CA ILE A 76 -7.51 -0.87 26.28
C ILE A 76 -7.06 -1.55 27.59
N PRO A 77 -6.16 -0.91 28.41
CA PRO A 77 -5.83 -1.46 29.72
C PRO A 77 -7.02 -1.41 30.68
N TRP A 78 -7.02 -2.30 31.67
CA TRP A 78 -8.04 -2.34 32.73
C TRP A 78 -8.15 -1.03 33.50
N HIS A 79 -7.01 -0.39 33.78
CA HIS A 79 -6.89 0.95 34.31
C HIS A 79 -6.28 1.87 33.23
N PRO A 80 -7.08 2.51 32.37
CA PRO A 80 -6.55 3.41 31.35
C PRO A 80 -5.94 4.67 31.99
N HIS A 81 -5.05 5.31 31.30
CA HIS A 81 -4.55 6.62 31.70
C HIS A 81 -5.67 7.66 31.53
N ASP A 82 -5.65 8.68 32.36
CA ASP A 82 -6.62 9.78 32.34
C ASP A 82 -5.88 11.10 32.54
N LYS A 83 -6.20 12.11 31.73
CA LYS A 83 -5.63 13.46 31.85
C LYS A 83 -5.93 14.08 33.23
N ASP A 84 -7.09 13.78 33.82
CA ASP A 84 -7.47 14.27 35.14
C ASP A 84 -6.58 13.64 36.24
N ASN A 85 -5.78 12.64 35.92
CA ASN A 85 -4.76 12.01 36.76
C ASN A 85 -3.34 12.19 36.18
N ASP A 86 -3.01 13.35 35.59
CA ASP A 86 -1.70 13.64 35.00
C ASP A 86 -1.25 12.59 33.96
N TYR A 87 -2.17 12.05 33.17
CA TYR A 87 -1.90 10.95 32.21
C TYR A 87 -1.24 9.73 32.84
N LYS A 88 -1.60 9.42 34.08
CA LYS A 88 -1.22 8.19 34.78
C LYS A 88 -2.40 7.21 34.78
N PRO A 89 -2.16 5.91 35.07
CA PRO A 89 -3.24 4.94 35.27
C PRO A 89 -4.28 5.46 36.26
N SER A 90 -5.53 5.47 35.86
CA SER A 90 -6.64 5.97 36.66
C SER A 90 -6.98 5.00 37.79
N ASN A 91 -7.47 5.52 38.92
CA ASN A 91 -8.09 4.69 39.96
C ASN A 91 -9.41 4.05 39.51
N LYS A 92 -10.05 4.62 38.46
CA LYS A 92 -11.20 4.01 37.79
C LYS A 92 -10.76 2.93 36.83
N ASN A 93 -11.45 1.81 36.83
CA ASN A 93 -11.27 0.78 35.82
C ASN A 93 -12.21 1.00 34.63
N ILE A 94 -12.06 0.21 33.58
CA ILE A 94 -12.83 0.39 32.34
C ILE A 94 -14.35 0.20 32.52
N LEU A 95 -14.81 -0.56 33.52
CA LEU A 95 -16.24 -0.69 33.82
C LEU A 95 -16.80 0.56 34.51
N ASP A 96 -15.97 1.25 35.31
CA ASP A 96 -16.34 2.56 35.87
C ASP A 96 -16.54 3.59 34.76
N TYR A 97 -15.62 3.59 33.78
CA TYR A 97 -15.76 4.44 32.58
C TYR A 97 -16.94 4.06 31.69
N ALA A 98 -17.35 2.79 31.66
CA ALA A 98 -18.55 2.38 30.93
C ALA A 98 -19.83 3.00 31.48
N ASN A 99 -19.87 3.35 32.78
CA ASN A 99 -20.98 4.06 33.38
C ASN A 99 -20.98 5.57 33.07
N GLU A 100 -19.86 6.12 32.56
CA GLU A 100 -19.67 7.54 32.28
C GLU A 100 -19.61 7.84 30.77
N ILE A 101 -19.21 6.87 29.95
CA ILE A 101 -18.95 7.04 28.51
C ILE A 101 -19.76 5.99 27.74
N ASP A 102 -20.89 6.39 27.17
CA ASP A 102 -21.85 5.53 26.47
C ASP A 102 -21.20 4.61 25.43
N ILE A 103 -20.19 5.11 24.70
CA ILE A 103 -19.49 4.33 23.67
C ILE A 103 -18.74 3.13 24.26
N ILE A 104 -18.14 3.28 25.44
CA ILE A 104 -17.47 2.17 26.13
C ILE A 104 -18.50 1.09 26.52
N ASP A 105 -19.61 1.47 27.14
CA ASP A 105 -20.69 0.57 27.51
C ASP A 105 -21.25 -0.18 26.29
N LYS A 106 -21.51 0.57 25.21
CA LYS A 106 -22.01 0.01 23.96
C LYS A 106 -21.05 -1.02 23.35
N MET A 107 -19.75 -0.69 23.27
CA MET A 107 -18.75 -1.62 22.74
C MET A 107 -18.52 -2.83 23.64
N ILE A 108 -18.67 -2.72 24.94
CA ILE A 108 -18.68 -3.87 25.87
C ILE A 108 -19.87 -4.77 25.58
N LYS A 109 -21.09 -4.24 25.48
CA LYS A 109 -22.32 -4.99 25.20
C LYS A 109 -22.25 -5.70 23.83
N GLU A 110 -21.67 -5.07 22.83
CA GLU A 110 -21.44 -5.64 21.50
C GLU A 110 -20.28 -6.65 21.46
N GLY A 111 -19.52 -6.81 22.54
CA GLY A 111 -18.37 -7.71 22.60
C GLY A 111 -17.18 -7.23 21.74
N ARG A 112 -17.05 -5.92 21.54
CA ARG A 112 -16.02 -5.26 20.75
C ARG A 112 -14.90 -4.65 21.60
N LEU A 113 -14.91 -4.79 22.91
CA LEU A 113 -13.88 -4.27 23.80
C LEU A 113 -13.03 -5.41 24.36
N TYR A 114 -11.72 -5.32 24.16
CA TYR A 114 -10.71 -6.23 24.65
C TYR A 114 -9.81 -5.52 25.66
N ALA A 115 -9.66 -6.11 26.85
CA ALA A 115 -8.91 -5.51 27.94
C ALA A 115 -7.74 -6.39 28.40
N TYR A 116 -6.79 -5.75 29.07
CA TYR A 116 -5.63 -6.37 29.70
C TYR A 116 -5.20 -5.60 30.95
N ASN A 117 -4.49 -6.27 31.87
CA ASN A 117 -3.83 -5.58 32.99
C ASN A 117 -2.48 -5.05 32.53
N ALA A 118 -2.25 -3.74 32.69
CA ALA A 118 -0.97 -3.12 32.39
C ALA A 118 -0.04 -3.18 33.62
N SER A 119 1.24 -3.47 33.41
CA SER A 119 2.25 -3.49 34.49
C SER A 119 2.35 -2.15 35.24
N SER A 120 2.04 -1.04 34.58
CA SER A 120 1.98 0.28 35.20
C SER A 120 0.96 0.37 36.34
N ALA A 121 -0.18 -0.34 36.25
CA ALA A 121 -1.17 -0.37 37.32
C ALA A 121 -0.57 -0.89 38.63
N LYS A 122 0.29 -1.90 38.57
CA LYS A 122 0.99 -2.46 39.72
C LYS A 122 1.92 -1.44 40.38
N VAL A 123 2.61 -0.59 39.58
CA VAL A 123 3.49 0.47 40.10
C VAL A 123 2.69 1.49 40.90
N TYR A 124 1.44 1.75 40.51
CA TYR A 124 0.52 2.67 41.19
C TYR A 124 -0.36 1.99 42.23
N SER A 125 -0.09 0.72 42.59
CA SER A 125 -0.85 -0.07 43.58
C SER A 125 -2.34 -0.20 43.26
N LEU A 126 -2.68 -0.31 41.96
CA LEU A 126 -4.03 -0.53 41.47
C LEU A 126 -4.33 -2.04 41.35
N ASP A 127 -5.56 -2.43 41.62
CA ASP A 127 -5.99 -3.81 41.57
C ASP A 127 -6.13 -4.33 40.14
N ASN A 128 -5.43 -5.41 39.83
CA ASN A 128 -5.58 -6.11 38.56
C ASN A 128 -6.89 -6.91 38.52
N ASN A 129 -7.52 -7.02 37.37
CA ASN A 129 -8.61 -7.93 37.14
C ASN A 129 -8.05 -9.35 36.96
N PRO A 130 -8.42 -10.33 37.83
CA PRO A 130 -7.85 -11.67 37.78
C PRO A 130 -8.22 -12.48 36.52
N ASN A 131 -9.23 -12.03 35.78
CA ASN A 131 -9.70 -12.68 34.54
C ASN A 131 -9.03 -12.10 33.28
N LEU A 132 -8.10 -11.17 33.41
CA LEU A 132 -7.41 -10.53 32.30
C LEU A 132 -5.92 -10.85 32.30
N PRO A 133 -5.28 -10.94 31.13
CA PRO A 133 -3.84 -11.16 31.03
C PRO A 133 -3.06 -9.95 31.53
N ASN A 134 -1.85 -10.20 32.02
CA ASN A 134 -0.93 -9.15 32.45
C ASN A 134 0.10 -8.91 31.35
N TYR A 135 0.26 -7.65 30.95
CA TYR A 135 1.25 -7.25 29.95
C TYR A 135 2.11 -6.10 30.43
N ASP A 136 3.37 -6.13 30.05
CA ASP A 136 4.24 -4.98 30.22
C ASP A 136 3.83 -3.88 29.25
N VAL A 137 3.74 -2.67 29.79
CA VAL A 137 3.59 -1.45 28.99
C VAL A 137 4.90 -0.68 29.06
N TYR A 138 5.21 -0.01 27.97
CA TYR A 138 6.47 0.70 27.80
C TYR A 138 6.26 2.21 27.80
N ILE A 139 6.93 2.93 26.91
CA ILE A 139 6.95 4.40 26.93
C ILE A 139 5.70 4.99 26.27
N ASN A 140 5.28 4.39 25.16
CA ASN A 140 4.16 4.85 24.34
C ASN A 140 3.22 3.69 23.95
N ASN A 141 2.09 4.01 23.35
CA ASN A 141 1.13 3.02 22.89
C ASN A 141 1.73 2.09 21.80
N GLY A 142 2.54 2.64 20.88
CA GLY A 142 3.13 1.87 19.79
C GLY A 142 4.08 0.78 20.26
N ASP A 143 5.01 1.09 21.15
CA ASP A 143 5.95 0.13 21.73
C ASP A 143 5.27 -0.87 22.68
N SER A 144 4.23 -0.43 23.39
CA SER A 144 3.43 -1.29 24.27
C SER A 144 2.68 -2.35 23.48
N ILE A 145 1.92 -1.96 22.44
CA ILE A 145 1.18 -2.94 21.63
C ILE A 145 2.12 -3.85 20.82
N PHE A 146 3.26 -3.31 20.33
CA PHE A 146 4.31 -4.13 19.71
C PHE A 146 4.82 -5.20 20.68
N GLY A 147 5.12 -4.81 21.94
CA GLY A 147 5.56 -5.73 22.98
C GLY A 147 4.52 -6.82 23.29
N ILE A 148 3.25 -6.45 23.39
CA ILE A 148 2.15 -7.40 23.62
C ILE A 148 2.06 -8.42 22.46
N LEU A 149 2.13 -7.98 21.22
CA LEU A 149 2.14 -8.87 20.06
C LEU A 149 3.37 -9.79 20.05
N ALA A 150 4.53 -9.23 20.35
CA ALA A 150 5.81 -9.96 20.35
C ALA A 150 5.86 -11.09 21.41
N VAL A 151 5.41 -10.85 22.64
CA VAL A 151 5.36 -11.90 23.68
C VAL A 151 4.33 -12.98 23.36
N ASN A 152 3.37 -12.70 22.50
CA ASN A 152 2.41 -13.69 21.97
C ASN A 152 2.90 -14.36 20.67
N ASN A 153 4.20 -14.33 20.40
CA ASN A 153 4.87 -15.00 19.27
C ASN A 153 4.49 -14.52 17.87
N ILE A 154 3.96 -13.31 17.73
CA ILE A 154 3.79 -12.68 16.42
C ILE A 154 5.18 -12.24 15.93
N LYS A 155 5.67 -12.84 14.85
CA LYS A 155 7.08 -12.67 14.41
C LYS A 155 7.30 -11.48 13.51
N THR A 156 6.33 -11.16 12.66
CA THR A 156 6.40 -10.03 11.74
C THR A 156 5.27 -9.06 12.04
N ILE A 157 5.62 -7.82 12.29
CA ILE A 157 4.68 -6.73 12.58
C ILE A 157 5.08 -5.57 11.68
N TYR A 158 4.14 -5.01 10.94
CA TYR A 158 4.36 -3.84 10.09
C TYR A 158 3.96 -2.56 10.80
N SER A 159 4.50 -1.43 10.37
CA SER A 159 4.07 -0.12 10.86
C SER A 159 4.08 0.98 9.82
N LEU A 160 3.14 1.91 10.00
CA LEU A 160 3.11 3.24 9.42
C LEU A 160 2.94 4.26 10.54
N GLY A 161 3.57 5.43 10.43
CA GLY A 161 3.44 6.49 11.43
C GLY A 161 4.07 6.17 12.79
N ILE A 162 4.97 5.17 12.86
CA ILE A 162 5.84 4.88 14.01
C ILE A 162 7.29 5.18 13.57
N ASP A 163 7.60 6.46 13.40
CA ASP A 163 8.81 6.91 12.68
C ASP A 163 9.92 7.41 13.61
N GLY A 164 9.64 7.58 14.90
CA GLY A 164 10.52 8.32 15.81
C GLY A 164 10.37 9.84 15.65
N GLY A 165 11.38 10.58 16.10
CA GLY A 165 11.41 12.03 15.97
C GLY A 165 10.36 12.76 16.79
N THR A 166 9.93 13.95 16.32
CA THR A 166 9.05 14.87 17.06
C THR A 166 7.89 15.40 16.21
N VAL A 167 7.63 14.84 15.03
CA VAL A 167 6.68 15.39 14.05
C VAL A 167 5.56 14.38 13.77
N TYR A 168 4.34 14.90 13.62
CA TYR A 168 3.21 14.14 13.09
C TYR A 168 3.00 14.42 11.60
N SER A 169 2.34 13.50 10.90
CA SER A 169 1.79 13.72 9.56
C SER A 169 0.81 14.90 9.56
N ASN A 170 0.68 15.58 8.44
CA ASN A 170 -0.21 16.73 8.26
C ASN A 170 -1.67 16.41 8.62
N GLY A 171 -2.12 15.18 8.43
CA GLY A 171 -3.45 14.73 8.83
C GLY A 171 -3.73 14.80 10.33
N PHE A 172 -2.69 14.98 11.16
CA PHE A 172 -2.76 15.07 12.61
C PHE A 172 -2.23 16.39 13.18
N SER A 173 -2.15 17.43 12.37
CA SER A 173 -1.62 18.76 12.76
C SER A 173 -2.35 19.43 13.93
N LYS A 174 -3.61 19.03 14.20
CA LYS A 174 -4.37 19.52 15.36
C LYS A 174 -3.87 18.95 16.70
N TYR A 175 -3.07 17.88 16.66
CA TYR A 175 -2.50 17.26 17.85
C TYR A 175 -1.06 17.74 18.08
N THR A 176 -0.73 18.06 19.31
CA THR A 176 0.65 18.38 19.67
C THR A 176 1.41 17.09 19.93
N PRO A 177 2.52 16.82 19.23
CA PRO A 177 3.37 15.68 19.55
C PRO A 177 3.88 15.83 20.98
N CYS A 178 3.53 14.88 21.83
CA CYS A 178 3.90 14.79 23.24
C CYS A 178 4.11 16.14 23.92
N GLY A 179 3.11 16.65 24.62
CA GLY A 179 3.09 17.96 25.30
C GLY A 179 4.27 18.30 26.23
N ASN A 180 5.26 17.40 26.36
CA ASN A 180 6.43 17.55 27.22
C ASN A 180 7.75 17.42 26.45
N GLY A 181 7.79 17.64 25.14
CA GLY A 181 9.04 17.58 24.35
C GLY A 181 9.65 16.17 24.24
N ARG A 182 8.85 15.11 24.47
CA ARG A 182 9.32 13.73 24.31
C ARG A 182 9.65 13.46 22.85
N ASN A 183 10.81 12.85 22.64
CA ASN A 183 11.23 12.32 21.36
C ASN A 183 10.74 10.87 21.24
N PHE A 184 10.00 10.55 20.13
CA PHE A 184 9.55 9.18 19.86
C PHE A 184 10.68 8.20 19.57
N ASP A 185 11.94 8.64 19.45
CA ASP A 185 13.12 7.78 19.32
C ASP A 185 13.30 6.85 20.53
N GLU A 186 12.84 7.27 21.73
CA GLU A 186 12.84 6.39 22.91
C GLU A 186 11.91 5.18 22.70
N SER A 187 10.78 5.39 22.05
CA SER A 187 9.84 4.32 21.68
C SER A 187 10.48 3.34 20.70
N LEU A 188 11.21 3.85 19.69
CA LEU A 188 11.96 2.98 18.75
C LEU A 188 13.08 2.20 19.45
N ASN A 189 13.75 2.78 20.43
CA ASN A 189 14.75 2.08 21.22
C ASN A 189 14.11 0.99 22.09
N ALA A 190 12.93 1.23 22.66
CA ALA A 190 12.18 0.20 23.38
C ALA A 190 11.81 -0.96 22.45
N ILE A 191 11.31 -0.65 21.23
CA ILE A 191 11.00 -1.65 20.21
C ILE A 191 12.22 -2.50 19.85
N LYS A 192 13.40 -1.89 19.59
CA LYS A 192 14.65 -2.63 19.31
C LYS A 192 15.03 -3.60 20.43
N ASN A 193 14.84 -3.19 21.69
CA ASN A 193 15.09 -4.06 22.84
C ASN A 193 14.11 -5.24 22.88
N ILE A 194 12.85 -5.01 22.54
CA ILE A 194 11.83 -6.07 22.46
C ILE A 194 12.15 -7.03 21.31
N GLU A 195 12.53 -6.52 20.12
CA GLU A 195 12.96 -7.33 18.97
C GLU A 195 14.10 -8.28 19.35
N THR A 196 15.11 -7.76 20.05
CA THR A 196 16.27 -8.53 20.48
C THR A 196 15.88 -9.68 21.42
N LYS A 197 14.91 -9.44 22.32
CA LYS A 197 14.46 -10.43 23.32
C LYS A 197 13.50 -11.46 22.76
N SER A 198 12.59 -11.05 21.89
CA SER A 198 11.48 -11.88 21.38
C SER A 198 11.77 -12.57 20.05
N GLY A 199 12.69 -12.04 19.27
CA GLY A 199 12.92 -12.42 17.89
C GLY A 199 11.82 -11.96 16.93
N SER A 200 10.88 -11.12 17.39
CA SER A 200 9.90 -10.45 16.52
C SER A 200 10.56 -9.28 15.80
N LYS A 201 9.99 -8.85 14.67
CA LYS A 201 10.52 -7.75 13.86
C LYS A 201 9.43 -6.72 13.56
N LEU A 202 9.76 -5.43 13.73
CA LEU A 202 8.96 -4.32 13.23
C LEU A 202 9.47 -3.88 11.86
N ILE A 203 8.66 -4.05 10.83
CA ILE A 203 8.96 -3.58 9.47
C ILE A 203 8.29 -2.23 9.28
N ARG A 204 9.09 -1.16 9.24
CA ARG A 204 8.59 0.20 9.03
C ARG A 204 8.39 0.42 7.53
N ILE A 205 7.14 0.42 7.08
CA ILE A 205 6.79 0.56 5.66
C ILE A 205 7.31 1.88 5.08
N GLY A 206 7.34 2.94 5.87
CA GLY A 206 7.89 4.23 5.45
C GLY A 206 9.40 4.24 5.14
N GLU A 207 10.14 3.20 5.53
CA GLU A 207 11.57 3.04 5.22
C GLU A 207 11.81 2.14 3.99
N LEU A 208 10.77 1.47 3.48
CA LEU A 208 10.87 0.68 2.27
C LEU A 208 10.89 1.62 1.04
N GLU A 209 11.67 1.25 0.03
CA GLU A 209 11.74 2.00 -1.23
C GLU A 209 10.37 2.03 -1.90
N GLU A 210 9.91 3.22 -2.29
CA GLU A 210 8.62 3.39 -2.96
C GLU A 210 8.68 2.86 -4.39
N ILE A 211 7.69 2.03 -4.76
CA ILE A 211 7.49 1.53 -6.12
C ILE A 211 6.69 2.55 -6.91
N LYS A 212 7.32 3.24 -7.85
CA LYS A 212 6.66 4.20 -8.74
C LYS A 212 6.38 3.53 -10.08
N VAL A 213 5.10 3.28 -10.40
CA VAL A 213 4.67 2.64 -11.66
C VAL A 213 3.90 3.63 -12.50
N PHE A 214 4.47 4.02 -13.62
CA PHE A 214 3.83 4.83 -14.64
C PHE A 214 3.13 3.90 -15.64
N VAL A 215 1.83 4.12 -15.85
CA VAL A 215 1.02 3.23 -16.68
C VAL A 215 0.65 3.91 -17.98
N GLY A 216 1.04 3.30 -19.10
CA GLY A 216 0.63 3.71 -20.45
C GLY A 216 -0.86 3.43 -20.65
N CYS A 217 -1.69 4.47 -20.70
CA CYS A 217 -3.14 4.34 -20.82
C CYS A 217 -3.79 5.63 -21.29
N SER A 218 -5.01 5.54 -21.74
CA SER A 218 -5.94 6.67 -21.91
C SER A 218 -7.06 6.57 -20.85
N GLU A 219 -8.02 7.51 -20.90
CA GLU A 219 -9.20 7.42 -20.02
C GLU A 219 -9.93 6.08 -20.16
N ALA A 220 -9.98 5.53 -21.38
CA ALA A 220 -10.69 4.28 -21.66
C ALA A 220 -10.10 3.07 -20.91
N GLU A 221 -8.81 3.09 -20.63
CA GLU A 221 -8.09 2.03 -19.90
C GLU A 221 -7.99 2.30 -18.38
N LEU A 222 -8.68 3.32 -17.83
CA LEU A 222 -8.55 3.63 -16.40
C LEU A 222 -9.06 2.49 -15.50
N VAL A 223 -10.13 1.78 -15.86
CA VAL A 223 -10.62 0.64 -15.08
C VAL A 223 -9.60 -0.49 -15.05
N PRO A 224 -9.04 -0.99 -16.19
CA PRO A 224 -7.94 -1.96 -16.16
C PRO A 224 -6.73 -1.46 -15.35
N THR A 225 -6.34 -0.19 -15.48
CA THR A 225 -5.25 0.43 -14.70
C THR A 225 -5.51 0.34 -13.19
N LYS A 226 -6.73 0.55 -12.72
CA LYS A 226 -7.10 0.40 -11.30
C LYS A 226 -7.10 -1.06 -10.83
N VAL A 227 -7.41 -1.99 -11.72
CA VAL A 227 -7.27 -3.44 -11.42
C VAL A 227 -5.80 -3.83 -11.32
N LEU A 228 -4.94 -3.30 -12.19
CA LEU A 228 -3.48 -3.43 -12.10
C LEU A 228 -2.96 -2.81 -10.78
N GLU A 229 -3.38 -1.60 -10.43
CA GLU A 229 -3.03 -0.96 -9.15
C GLU A 229 -3.35 -1.87 -7.96
N TYR A 230 -4.56 -2.41 -7.93
CA TYR A 230 -4.96 -3.35 -6.88
C TYR A 230 -4.04 -4.58 -6.85
N SER A 231 -3.74 -5.16 -8.01
CA SER A 231 -2.88 -6.36 -8.09
C SER A 231 -1.47 -6.10 -7.56
N ILE A 232 -0.90 -4.95 -7.84
CA ILE A 232 0.43 -4.54 -7.32
C ILE A 232 0.36 -4.39 -5.81
N LYS A 233 -0.54 -3.55 -5.29
CA LYS A 233 -0.66 -3.28 -3.84
C LYS A 233 -0.98 -4.54 -3.03
N LYS A 234 -1.72 -5.48 -3.61
CA LYS A 234 -2.03 -6.76 -2.98
C LYS A 234 -0.77 -7.61 -2.76
N ASN A 235 0.17 -7.59 -3.69
CA ASN A 235 1.30 -8.50 -3.71
C ASN A 235 2.62 -7.88 -3.22
N THR A 236 2.69 -6.56 -2.99
CA THR A 236 3.87 -5.91 -2.40
C THR A 236 3.59 -5.36 -1.00
N ASN A 237 4.64 -5.29 -0.17
CA ASN A 237 4.62 -4.57 1.12
C ASN A 237 5.19 -3.16 1.00
N ASN A 238 5.89 -2.86 -0.09
CA ASN A 238 6.41 -1.53 -0.36
C ASN A 238 5.28 -0.55 -0.67
N PRO A 239 5.40 0.72 -0.29
CA PRO A 239 4.51 1.76 -0.79
C PRO A 239 4.54 1.77 -2.31
N ALA A 240 3.38 1.80 -2.97
CA ALA A 240 3.29 1.78 -4.42
C ALA A 240 2.41 2.93 -4.93
N SER A 241 2.99 3.79 -5.76
CA SER A 241 2.31 4.85 -6.51
C SER A 241 2.09 4.39 -7.94
N ILE A 242 0.84 4.23 -8.34
CA ILE A 242 0.45 3.87 -9.70
C ILE A 242 -0.09 5.13 -10.40
N ILE A 243 0.61 5.57 -11.43
CA ILE A 243 0.45 6.87 -12.06
C ILE A 243 0.00 6.69 -13.52
N PRO A 244 -1.31 6.89 -13.82
CA PRO A 244 -1.80 6.86 -15.19
C PRO A 244 -1.20 8.02 -15.99
N LEU A 245 -0.43 7.74 -17.04
CA LEU A 245 0.32 8.75 -17.77
C LEU A 245 -0.58 9.79 -18.46
N PHE A 246 -1.81 9.45 -18.84
CA PHE A 246 -2.73 10.43 -19.43
C PHE A 246 -3.18 11.53 -18.43
N GLN A 247 -2.98 11.33 -17.13
CA GLN A 247 -3.25 12.33 -16.08
C GLN A 247 -2.06 13.25 -15.83
N CYS A 248 -0.89 12.92 -16.40
CA CYS A 248 0.31 13.76 -16.34
C CYS A 248 0.32 14.76 -17.51
N ASP A 249 1.19 15.78 -17.43
CA ASP A 249 1.43 16.68 -18.57
C ASP A 249 2.35 15.98 -19.58
N THR A 250 1.74 15.18 -20.45
CA THR A 250 2.41 14.42 -21.51
C THR A 250 2.02 14.89 -22.90
N LYS A 251 1.69 16.20 -23.03
CA LYS A 251 1.32 16.81 -24.31
C LYS A 251 2.53 16.88 -25.25
N HIS A 252 2.33 16.45 -26.47
CA HIS A 252 3.34 16.51 -27.52
C HIS A 252 2.68 16.70 -28.89
N ARG A 253 3.43 17.21 -29.86
CA ARG A 253 2.98 17.26 -31.25
C ARG A 253 2.95 15.85 -31.85
N VAL A 254 2.12 15.66 -32.85
CA VAL A 254 2.10 14.41 -33.62
C VAL A 254 3.17 14.47 -34.70
N PRO A 255 3.95 13.40 -34.96
CA PRO A 255 4.88 13.34 -36.08
C PRO A 255 4.20 13.67 -37.41
N GLN A 256 4.84 14.46 -38.22
CA GLN A 256 4.38 14.83 -39.57
C GLN A 256 4.37 13.60 -40.48
N ASN A 257 5.41 12.74 -40.37
CA ASN A 257 5.47 11.48 -41.09
C ASN A 257 4.37 10.50 -40.59
N PRO A 258 3.38 10.16 -41.46
CA PRO A 258 2.28 9.27 -41.06
C PRO A 258 2.73 7.90 -40.57
N GLN A 259 3.86 7.38 -41.07
CA GLN A 259 4.41 6.06 -40.67
C GLN A 259 4.99 6.08 -39.25
N CYS A 260 5.35 7.26 -38.74
CA CYS A 260 5.92 7.46 -37.40
C CYS A 260 4.88 7.88 -36.37
N ARG A 261 3.60 7.98 -36.74
CA ARG A 261 2.53 8.34 -35.81
C ARG A 261 2.32 7.25 -34.76
N PRO A 262 2.01 7.64 -33.49
CA PRO A 262 1.74 6.67 -32.44
C PRO A 262 0.56 5.76 -32.79
N ARG A 263 0.71 4.45 -32.59
CA ARG A 263 -0.33 3.45 -32.87
C ARG A 263 -1.46 3.46 -31.84
N THR A 264 -1.16 3.92 -30.61
CA THR A 264 -2.16 4.17 -29.55
C THR A 264 -1.99 5.59 -29.04
N PRO A 265 -3.03 6.20 -28.44
CA PRO A 265 -2.91 7.56 -27.89
C PRO A 265 -1.80 7.73 -26.86
N PHE A 266 -1.37 6.64 -26.24
CA PHE A 266 -0.39 6.64 -25.15
C PHE A 266 1.00 6.06 -25.54
N SER A 267 1.21 5.66 -26.79
CA SER A 267 2.49 5.01 -27.21
C SER A 267 3.74 5.83 -26.84
N PHE A 268 3.68 7.16 -26.95
CA PHE A 268 4.82 8.04 -26.68
C PHE A 268 4.86 8.57 -25.24
N GLN A 269 3.84 8.32 -24.42
CA GLN A 269 3.78 8.84 -23.06
C GLN A 269 4.94 8.33 -22.19
N ARG A 270 5.43 7.11 -22.44
CA ARG A 270 6.55 6.51 -21.67
C ARG A 270 7.82 7.35 -21.72
N PHE A 271 8.04 8.12 -22.79
CA PHE A 271 9.23 8.96 -22.94
C PHE A 271 9.21 10.24 -22.10
N PHE A 272 8.10 10.52 -21.40
CA PHE A 272 8.02 11.62 -20.42
C PHE A 272 8.46 11.20 -19.02
N ILE A 273 8.50 9.91 -18.70
CA ILE A 273 8.72 9.43 -17.33
C ILE A 273 9.95 10.05 -16.66
N PRO A 274 11.14 10.12 -17.31
CA PRO A 274 12.31 10.73 -16.69
C PRO A 274 12.18 12.22 -16.36
N SER A 275 11.25 12.94 -17.00
CA SER A 275 10.94 14.33 -16.67
C SER A 275 9.91 14.48 -15.54
N LEU A 276 9.18 13.41 -15.21
CA LEU A 276 8.12 13.41 -14.20
C LEU A 276 8.59 12.94 -12.81
N THR A 277 9.74 12.25 -12.74
CA THR A 277 10.25 11.70 -11.48
C THR A 277 11.77 11.53 -11.53
N SER A 278 12.36 11.26 -10.36
CA SER A 278 13.76 10.89 -10.18
C SER A 278 13.90 9.48 -9.62
N GLY A 279 15.11 8.92 -9.69
CA GLY A 279 15.43 7.57 -9.21
C GLY A 279 14.83 6.47 -10.08
N LYS A 280 14.57 5.32 -9.48
CA LYS A 280 13.95 4.17 -10.14
C LYS A 280 12.46 4.42 -10.41
N ALA A 281 12.01 4.16 -11.62
CA ALA A 281 10.60 4.18 -11.97
C ALA A 281 10.27 3.02 -12.92
N PHE A 282 9.07 2.46 -12.79
CA PHE A 282 8.59 1.43 -13.68
C PHE A 282 7.65 2.02 -14.74
N TYR A 283 7.68 1.44 -15.93
CA TYR A 283 6.64 1.58 -16.94
C TYR A 283 5.93 0.25 -17.12
N PHE A 284 4.60 0.27 -17.08
CA PHE A 284 3.74 -0.89 -17.35
C PHE A 284 2.65 -0.50 -18.34
N ASP A 285 2.21 -1.44 -19.17
CA ASP A 285 0.96 -1.30 -19.92
C ASP A 285 -0.24 -1.56 -18.99
N SER A 286 -1.39 -0.98 -19.32
CA SER A 286 -2.58 -1.00 -18.44
C SER A 286 -3.29 -2.36 -18.37
N ASP A 287 -2.99 -3.25 -19.29
CA ASP A 287 -3.63 -4.55 -19.49
C ASP A 287 -2.88 -5.70 -18.83
N MET A 288 -2.46 -5.46 -17.60
CA MET A 288 -1.66 -6.41 -16.82
C MET A 288 -2.28 -6.77 -15.48
N LEU A 289 -1.88 -7.93 -14.93
CA LEU A 289 -2.12 -8.35 -13.55
C LEU A 289 -0.84 -8.89 -12.91
N VAL A 290 -0.42 -8.26 -11.82
CA VAL A 290 0.77 -8.64 -11.04
C VAL A 290 0.40 -9.62 -9.93
N PHE A 291 1.21 -10.69 -9.76
CA PHE A 291 1.00 -11.76 -8.77
C PHE A 291 2.17 -11.96 -7.80
N LYS A 292 3.33 -11.37 -8.09
CA LYS A 292 4.51 -11.43 -7.21
C LYS A 292 4.87 -10.05 -6.65
N ASP A 293 5.72 -10.06 -5.63
CA ASP A 293 6.19 -8.82 -5.01
C ASP A 293 7.15 -8.07 -5.95
N MET A 294 6.77 -6.85 -6.33
CA MET A 294 7.60 -6.00 -7.19
C MET A 294 8.91 -5.53 -6.51
N ALA A 295 9.06 -5.69 -5.19
CA ALA A 295 10.33 -5.47 -4.53
C ALA A 295 11.46 -6.35 -5.10
N GLU A 296 11.12 -7.51 -5.69
CA GLU A 296 12.08 -8.35 -6.43
C GLU A 296 12.74 -7.55 -7.57
N LEU A 297 11.95 -6.80 -8.34
CA LEU A 297 12.48 -5.99 -9.45
C LEU A 297 13.31 -4.80 -8.96
N LEU A 298 12.97 -4.20 -7.81
CA LEU A 298 13.77 -3.11 -7.22
C LEU A 298 15.19 -3.54 -6.83
N SER A 299 15.40 -4.84 -6.58
CA SER A 299 16.70 -5.37 -6.18
C SER A 299 17.74 -5.37 -7.29
N TYR A 300 17.35 -5.17 -8.54
CA TYR A 300 18.28 -5.11 -9.66
C TYR A 300 18.99 -3.76 -9.74
N ASP A 301 20.28 -3.81 -10.09
CA ASP A 301 21.10 -2.63 -10.38
C ASP A 301 21.14 -2.38 -11.88
N PHE A 302 21.23 -1.11 -12.27
CA PHE A 302 21.30 -0.73 -13.68
C PHE A 302 22.63 -1.08 -14.35
N GLU A 303 23.73 -1.20 -13.60
CA GLU A 303 25.06 -1.55 -14.10
C GLU A 303 25.53 -0.69 -15.30
N GLY A 304 25.12 0.59 -15.31
CA GLY A 304 25.42 1.54 -16.39
C GLY A 304 24.52 1.42 -17.62
N TYR A 305 23.38 0.73 -17.50
CA TYR A 305 22.30 0.76 -18.46
C TYR A 305 21.27 1.83 -18.07
N ASP A 306 20.53 2.35 -19.05
CA ASP A 306 19.48 3.35 -18.83
C ASP A 306 18.17 2.71 -18.36
N ALA A 307 17.93 1.47 -18.80
CA ALA A 307 16.72 0.74 -18.48
C ALA A 307 16.96 -0.77 -18.34
N LEU A 308 16.11 -1.42 -17.54
CA LEU A 308 16.04 -2.88 -17.43
C LEU A 308 14.69 -3.38 -17.95
N SER A 309 14.69 -4.54 -18.62
CA SER A 309 13.49 -5.16 -19.18
C SER A 309 13.45 -6.66 -18.93
N CYS A 310 12.34 -7.28 -19.30
CA CYS A 310 12.24 -8.74 -19.34
C CYS A 310 13.13 -9.32 -20.45
N LYS A 311 13.69 -10.49 -20.19
CA LYS A 311 14.35 -11.31 -21.20
C LYS A 311 13.35 -11.72 -22.28
N ASP A 312 13.85 -11.95 -23.49
CA ASP A 312 13.03 -12.44 -24.58
C ASP A 312 12.37 -13.78 -24.22
N MET A 313 11.12 -13.94 -24.61
CA MET A 313 10.39 -15.18 -24.44
C MET A 313 10.33 -15.94 -25.77
N ASN A 314 10.61 -17.24 -25.71
CA ASN A 314 10.29 -18.15 -26.80
C ASN A 314 8.85 -18.66 -26.62
N ILE A 315 7.92 -18.12 -27.41
CA ILE A 315 6.52 -18.55 -27.39
C ILE A 315 6.28 -19.49 -28.57
N TYR A 316 6.02 -20.78 -28.29
CA TYR A 316 5.73 -21.78 -29.29
C TYR A 316 6.80 -21.91 -30.39
N GLY A 317 8.09 -21.78 -30.04
CA GLY A 317 9.18 -21.87 -31.01
C GLY A 317 9.44 -20.59 -31.82
N HIS A 318 8.72 -19.51 -31.56
CA HIS A 318 8.94 -18.21 -32.16
C HIS A 318 9.52 -17.26 -31.10
N TRP A 319 10.71 -16.73 -31.38
CA TRP A 319 11.26 -15.63 -30.59
C TRP A 319 10.44 -14.38 -30.88
N LYS A 320 9.70 -13.88 -29.90
CA LYS A 320 9.17 -12.54 -29.91
C LYS A 320 10.27 -11.65 -29.32
N GLY A 321 10.73 -10.68 -30.07
CA GLY A 321 11.70 -9.70 -29.60
C GLY A 321 11.23 -9.00 -28.34
N SER A 322 12.15 -8.35 -27.63
CA SER A 322 11.90 -7.64 -26.37
C SER A 322 10.64 -6.79 -26.46
N GLU A 323 9.60 -7.14 -25.70
CA GLU A 323 8.43 -6.29 -25.55
C GLU A 323 8.66 -5.40 -24.34
N TYR A 324 8.86 -4.11 -24.60
CA TYR A 324 9.14 -3.08 -23.57
C TYR A 324 7.86 -2.62 -22.85
N ALA A 325 6.97 -3.56 -22.54
CA ALA A 325 5.76 -3.32 -21.78
C ALA A 325 5.99 -3.35 -20.27
N VAL A 326 7.11 -3.93 -19.83
CA VAL A 326 7.60 -3.93 -18.46
C VAL A 326 9.03 -3.40 -18.46
N LEU A 327 9.22 -2.19 -17.95
CA LEU A 327 10.52 -1.52 -17.88
C LEU A 327 10.77 -1.01 -16.46
N MET A 328 12.03 -1.04 -16.03
CA MET A 328 12.52 -0.18 -14.94
C MET A 328 13.49 0.83 -15.54
N LEU A 329 13.30 2.11 -15.28
CA LEU A 329 14.04 3.24 -15.85
C LEU A 329 14.91 3.91 -14.78
N ASP A 330 16.14 4.24 -15.14
CA ASP A 330 17.02 5.12 -14.37
C ASP A 330 16.74 6.58 -14.75
N CYS A 331 15.74 7.16 -14.08
CA CYS A 331 15.27 8.50 -14.41
C CYS A 331 16.30 9.60 -14.12
N ASP A 332 17.32 9.35 -13.32
CA ASP A 332 18.38 10.32 -13.05
C ASP A 332 19.38 10.43 -14.22
N ASN A 333 19.60 9.33 -14.93
CA ASN A 333 20.53 9.24 -16.04
C ASN A 333 19.90 9.46 -17.41
N ILE A 334 18.63 9.07 -17.59
CA ILE A 334 17.91 9.25 -18.86
C ILE A 334 17.57 10.72 -19.10
N LYS A 335 17.90 11.23 -20.31
CA LYS A 335 17.66 12.63 -20.74
C LYS A 335 16.84 12.63 -22.03
N TRP A 336 15.65 12.03 -22.02
CA TRP A 336 14.75 12.08 -23.16
C TRP A 336 14.08 13.45 -23.29
N ASP A 337 14.03 13.95 -24.53
CA ASP A 337 13.19 15.08 -24.94
C ASP A 337 12.27 14.63 -26.06
N ILE A 338 10.97 14.64 -25.81
CA ILE A 338 9.97 14.14 -26.76
C ILE A 338 9.98 14.94 -28.06
N ASN A 339 10.28 16.23 -28.03
CA ASN A 339 10.33 17.04 -29.24
C ASN A 339 11.51 16.65 -30.14
N SER A 340 12.68 16.41 -29.53
CA SER A 340 13.86 15.91 -30.27
C SER A 340 13.60 14.52 -30.84
N ILE A 341 12.92 13.63 -30.10
CA ILE A 341 12.52 12.30 -30.59
C ILE A 341 11.61 12.44 -31.83
N ILE A 342 10.62 13.33 -31.77
CA ILE A 342 9.70 13.55 -32.89
C ILE A 342 10.41 14.22 -34.08
N ASP A 343 11.38 15.13 -33.87
CA ASP A 343 12.20 15.71 -34.94
C ASP A 343 13.04 14.61 -35.63
N ASP A 344 13.61 13.69 -34.89
CA ASP A 344 14.35 12.54 -35.44
C ASP A 344 13.45 11.61 -36.26
N LEU A 345 12.20 11.38 -35.81
CA LEU A 345 11.20 10.63 -36.58
C LEU A 345 10.79 11.35 -37.88
N ASP A 346 10.57 12.67 -37.83
CA ASP A 346 10.14 13.45 -38.99
C ASP A 346 11.26 13.59 -40.04
N SER A 347 12.51 13.69 -39.57
CA SER A 347 13.67 13.74 -40.46
C SER A 347 14.10 12.38 -41.04
N GLY A 348 13.50 11.28 -40.56
CA GLY A 348 13.87 9.91 -40.96
C GLY A 348 15.17 9.39 -40.34
N LYS A 349 15.75 10.11 -39.39
CA LYS A 349 16.91 9.68 -38.61
C LYS A 349 16.54 8.52 -37.66
N LEU A 350 15.29 8.51 -37.19
CA LEU A 350 14.70 7.48 -36.36
C LEU A 350 13.44 6.93 -37.05
N THR A 351 13.18 5.60 -36.96
CA THR A 351 11.92 5.01 -37.41
C THR A 351 11.05 4.63 -36.22
N TYR A 352 9.75 4.46 -36.43
CA TYR A 352 8.84 4.00 -35.39
C TYR A 352 9.27 2.66 -34.81
N GLU A 353 9.69 1.74 -35.66
CA GLU A 353 10.16 0.41 -35.27
C GLU A 353 11.39 0.50 -34.37
N LYS A 354 12.39 1.28 -34.75
CA LYS A 354 13.59 1.50 -33.90
C LYS A 354 13.24 2.15 -32.58
N LEU A 355 12.30 3.12 -32.57
CA LEU A 355 11.87 3.77 -31.34
C LEU A 355 11.13 2.79 -30.40
N MET A 356 10.15 2.06 -30.93
CA MET A 356 9.18 1.35 -30.10
C MET A 356 9.50 -0.14 -29.88
N PHE A 357 10.19 -0.79 -30.85
CA PHE A 357 10.50 -2.21 -30.78
C PHE A 357 11.98 -2.51 -30.52
N ASP A 358 12.89 -1.62 -30.96
CA ASP A 358 14.32 -1.76 -30.63
C ASP A 358 14.68 -0.92 -29.39
N PHE A 359 13.78 -0.04 -28.95
CA PHE A 359 13.97 0.91 -27.86
C PHE A 359 15.28 1.72 -27.99
N ALA A 360 15.58 2.18 -29.20
CA ALA A 360 16.86 2.76 -29.59
C ALA A 360 17.24 4.05 -28.85
N MET A 361 16.34 4.60 -28.03
CA MET A 361 16.56 5.79 -27.19
C MET A 361 17.23 5.49 -25.85
N ALA A 362 17.45 4.21 -25.52
CA ALA A 362 18.03 3.80 -24.24
C ALA A 362 18.93 2.57 -24.41
N LYS A 363 19.96 2.48 -23.59
CA LYS A 363 20.74 1.26 -23.41
C LYS A 363 20.00 0.34 -22.45
N VAL A 364 19.32 -0.67 -22.98
CA VAL A 364 18.47 -1.59 -22.20
C VAL A 364 19.21 -2.88 -21.88
N ASN A 365 19.10 -3.35 -20.62
CA ASN A 365 19.57 -4.67 -20.19
C ASN A 365 18.37 -5.59 -19.90
N PRO A 366 18.16 -6.67 -20.66
CA PRO A 366 17.06 -7.61 -20.44
C PRO A 366 17.43 -8.63 -19.35
N VAL A 367 17.22 -8.27 -18.08
CA VAL A 367 17.61 -9.09 -16.92
C VAL A 367 16.45 -9.74 -16.19
N PHE A 368 15.23 -9.17 -16.28
CA PHE A 368 14.08 -9.69 -15.56
C PHE A 368 13.66 -11.07 -16.09
N ASP A 369 13.14 -11.91 -15.19
CA ASP A 369 12.53 -13.17 -15.57
C ASP A 369 11.38 -12.91 -16.57
N PRO A 370 11.29 -13.64 -17.68
CA PRO A 370 10.21 -13.51 -18.67
C PRO A 370 8.81 -13.62 -18.06
N LEU A 371 8.65 -14.30 -16.93
CA LEU A 371 7.38 -14.43 -16.23
C LEU A 371 6.83 -13.10 -15.68
N TRP A 372 7.66 -12.01 -15.66
CA TRP A 372 7.22 -10.65 -15.41
C TRP A 372 6.52 -9.98 -16.61
N ASN A 373 6.50 -10.63 -17.77
CA ASN A 373 5.73 -10.21 -18.94
C ASN A 373 5.13 -11.42 -19.66
N SER A 374 4.32 -12.22 -18.96
CA SER A 374 3.67 -13.41 -19.50
C SER A 374 2.54 -13.04 -20.45
N LEU A 375 2.79 -13.14 -21.76
CA LEU A 375 1.87 -12.73 -22.82
C LEU A 375 0.72 -13.74 -22.96
N ASP A 376 -0.50 -13.32 -22.60
CA ASP A 376 -1.74 -14.09 -22.69
C ASP A 376 -1.66 -15.51 -22.06
N THR A 377 -0.70 -15.74 -21.15
CA THR A 377 -0.46 -17.04 -20.54
C THR A 377 -0.33 -16.91 -19.03
N TYR A 378 -1.08 -17.72 -18.29
CA TYR A 378 -1.05 -17.73 -16.83
C TYR A 378 -0.85 -19.16 -16.31
N GLU A 379 0.12 -19.30 -15.42
CA GLU A 379 0.33 -20.51 -14.63
C GLU A 379 0.38 -20.14 -13.15
N GLU A 380 -0.52 -20.74 -12.35
CA GLU A 380 -0.64 -20.43 -10.93
C GLU A 380 0.68 -20.66 -10.18
N ASN A 381 1.03 -19.75 -9.27
CA ASN A 381 2.28 -19.72 -8.50
C ASN A 381 3.58 -19.54 -9.32
N LYS A 382 3.53 -19.45 -10.63
CA LYS A 382 4.70 -19.20 -11.48
C LYS A 382 4.66 -17.82 -12.12
N THR A 383 3.58 -17.50 -12.83
CA THR A 383 3.42 -16.19 -13.50
C THR A 383 3.59 -15.05 -12.49
N ALA A 384 4.50 -14.14 -12.79
CA ALA A 384 4.74 -12.97 -11.96
C ALA A 384 3.82 -11.80 -12.37
N ASN A 385 3.62 -11.62 -13.69
CA ASN A 385 2.73 -10.62 -14.26
C ASN A 385 2.12 -11.16 -15.55
N LEU A 386 0.79 -11.24 -15.61
CA LEU A 386 0.03 -11.62 -16.81
C LEU A 386 -0.28 -10.37 -17.63
N HIS A 387 0.07 -10.38 -18.89
CA HIS A 387 -0.17 -9.32 -19.86
C HIS A 387 -1.20 -9.75 -20.90
N TYR A 388 -2.37 -9.12 -20.95
CA TYR A 388 -3.46 -9.40 -21.89
C TYR A 388 -3.24 -8.68 -23.22
N THR A 389 -2.28 -9.13 -24.03
CA THR A 389 -1.84 -8.43 -25.25
C THR A 389 -2.83 -8.51 -26.40
N ASN A 390 -3.66 -9.54 -26.44
CA ASN A 390 -4.62 -9.74 -27.51
C ASN A 390 -5.87 -8.87 -27.28
N MET A 391 -5.93 -7.73 -27.97
CA MET A 391 -7.06 -6.79 -27.86
C MET A 391 -8.43 -7.41 -28.17
N ASN A 392 -8.49 -8.51 -28.94
CA ASN A 392 -9.74 -9.20 -29.26
C ASN A 392 -10.21 -10.16 -28.16
N THR A 393 -9.39 -10.37 -27.13
CA THR A 393 -9.70 -11.27 -26.01
C THR A 393 -9.54 -10.61 -24.64
N GLN A 394 -9.33 -9.30 -24.59
CA GLN A 394 -9.23 -8.57 -23.31
C GLN A 394 -10.50 -8.75 -22.47
N PRO A 395 -10.40 -9.19 -21.19
CA PRO A 395 -11.56 -9.56 -20.36
C PRO A 395 -12.62 -8.48 -20.19
N TRP A 396 -12.19 -7.22 -20.10
CA TRP A 396 -13.11 -6.09 -19.92
C TRP A 396 -13.84 -5.67 -21.20
N ARG A 397 -13.42 -6.16 -22.37
CA ARG A 397 -14.04 -5.84 -23.67
C ARG A 397 -14.80 -7.01 -24.25
N HIS A 398 -14.33 -8.23 -24.08
CA HIS A 398 -14.82 -9.42 -24.80
C HIS A 398 -15.28 -10.54 -23.87
N ASN A 399 -16.25 -11.34 -24.33
CA ASN A 399 -16.64 -12.59 -23.66
C ASN A 399 -15.74 -13.74 -24.11
N GLY A 400 -15.54 -14.72 -23.20
CA GLY A 400 -14.76 -15.91 -23.53
C GLY A 400 -13.24 -15.68 -23.54
N SER A 401 -12.76 -14.57 -22.96
CA SER A 401 -11.35 -14.31 -22.76
C SER A 401 -10.69 -15.41 -21.93
N PRO A 402 -9.49 -15.86 -22.28
CA PRO A 402 -8.64 -16.64 -21.37
C PRO A 402 -8.47 -15.88 -20.05
N TYR A 403 -8.49 -16.60 -18.93
CA TYR A 403 -8.32 -16.03 -17.58
C TYR A 403 -9.29 -14.89 -17.22
N MET A 404 -10.43 -14.80 -17.90
CA MET A 404 -11.46 -13.80 -17.65
C MET A 404 -11.93 -13.81 -16.18
N ASN A 405 -12.18 -15.00 -15.62
CA ASN A 405 -12.61 -15.13 -14.21
C ASN A 405 -11.57 -14.61 -13.23
N LEU A 406 -10.29 -14.75 -13.57
CA LEU A 406 -9.18 -14.22 -12.75
C LEU A 406 -9.21 -12.69 -12.74
N TRP A 407 -9.35 -12.06 -13.93
CA TRP A 407 -9.44 -10.60 -14.02
C TRP A 407 -10.65 -10.05 -13.26
N PHE A 408 -11.84 -10.70 -13.39
CA PHE A 408 -13.05 -10.28 -12.67
C PHE A 408 -12.96 -10.46 -11.16
N LYS A 409 -12.24 -11.49 -10.70
CA LYS A 409 -11.93 -11.64 -9.28
C LYS A 409 -11.17 -10.41 -8.78
N TYR A 410 -10.12 -9.98 -9.50
CA TYR A 410 -9.32 -8.80 -9.14
C TYR A 410 -10.11 -7.50 -9.25
N LEU A 411 -10.96 -7.35 -10.26
CA LEU A 411 -11.89 -6.21 -10.37
C LEU A 411 -12.81 -6.11 -9.14
N LYS A 412 -13.45 -7.22 -8.77
CA LYS A 412 -14.33 -7.25 -7.58
C LYS A 412 -13.56 -6.90 -6.32
N GLU A 413 -12.41 -7.51 -6.11
CA GLU A 413 -11.55 -7.23 -4.97
C GLU A 413 -11.09 -5.76 -4.94
N ALA A 414 -10.75 -5.16 -6.10
CA ALA A 414 -10.39 -3.74 -6.20
C ALA A 414 -11.54 -2.82 -5.77
N VAL A 415 -12.78 -3.18 -6.14
CA VAL A 415 -13.98 -2.45 -5.72
C VAL A 415 -14.23 -2.63 -4.21
N ASP A 416 -14.15 -3.85 -3.71
CA ASP A 416 -14.40 -4.17 -2.29
C ASP A 416 -13.36 -3.48 -1.38
N ASN A 417 -12.17 -3.18 -1.89
CA ASN A 417 -11.08 -2.49 -1.18
C ASN A 417 -10.97 -0.98 -1.48
N ASN A 418 -11.96 -0.39 -2.16
CA ASN A 418 -12.03 1.03 -2.51
C ASN A 418 -10.87 1.57 -3.37
N ILE A 419 -10.11 0.71 -4.06
CA ILE A 419 -9.12 1.13 -5.07
C ILE A 419 -9.84 1.59 -6.34
N LEU A 420 -11.00 1.00 -6.62
CA LEU A 420 -11.83 1.30 -7.78
C LEU A 420 -13.27 1.57 -7.31
N SER A 421 -13.83 2.72 -7.67
CA SER A 421 -15.23 3.02 -7.32
C SER A 421 -16.22 2.31 -8.24
N LYS A 422 -17.37 1.93 -7.70
CA LYS A 422 -18.47 1.33 -8.48
C LYS A 422 -18.98 2.30 -9.54
N GLU A 423 -19.02 3.59 -9.21
CA GLU A 423 -19.49 4.67 -10.11
C GLU A 423 -18.59 4.76 -11.35
N LEU A 424 -17.26 4.61 -11.18
CA LEU A 424 -16.32 4.60 -12.30
C LEU A 424 -16.56 3.39 -13.22
N VAL A 425 -16.77 2.20 -12.66
CA VAL A 425 -17.08 0.98 -13.42
C VAL A 425 -18.36 1.17 -14.23
N VAL A 426 -19.43 1.69 -13.59
CA VAL A 426 -20.71 1.95 -14.26
C VAL A 426 -20.57 2.99 -15.38
N SER A 427 -19.89 4.11 -15.10
CA SER A 427 -19.64 5.18 -16.08
C SER A 427 -18.88 4.66 -17.29
N HIS A 428 -17.81 3.87 -17.09
CA HIS A 428 -17.02 3.29 -18.19
C HIS A 428 -17.83 2.25 -18.99
N GLY A 429 -18.73 1.50 -18.34
CA GLY A 429 -19.67 0.63 -19.03
C GLY A 429 -20.68 1.40 -19.90
N GLN A 430 -21.14 2.57 -19.46
CA GLN A 430 -22.02 3.45 -20.23
C GLN A 430 -21.31 4.10 -21.42
N LYS A 431 -20.03 4.50 -21.26
CA LYS A 431 -19.18 5.03 -22.33
C LYS A 431 -18.74 3.97 -23.34
N GLY A 432 -18.96 2.67 -23.07
CA GLY A 432 -18.50 1.57 -23.92
C GLY A 432 -17.00 1.28 -23.84
N TYR A 433 -16.31 1.82 -22.86
CA TYR A 433 -14.88 1.54 -22.61
C TYR A 433 -14.65 0.14 -22.07
N ILE A 434 -15.60 -0.33 -21.30
CA ILE A 434 -15.68 -1.71 -20.81
C ILE A 434 -17.06 -2.27 -21.09
N ARG A 435 -17.18 -3.61 -21.17
CA ARG A 435 -18.49 -4.24 -21.34
C ARG A 435 -19.36 -3.98 -20.11
N LYS A 436 -20.68 -3.95 -20.31
CA LYS A 436 -21.63 -3.83 -19.20
C LYS A 436 -21.59 -5.12 -18.35
N PHE A 437 -21.33 -4.99 -17.08
CA PHE A 437 -21.47 -6.09 -16.11
C PHE A 437 -22.89 -6.07 -15.56
N LYS A 438 -23.49 -7.25 -15.53
CA LYS A 438 -24.81 -7.46 -14.90
C LYS A 438 -24.65 -7.70 -13.40
#